data_628a3da03453658fd78e6c47c26e7356
#
_entry.id   628a3da03453658fd78e6c47c26e7356
#
_cell.length_a   1.000
_cell.length_b   1.000
_cell.length_c   1.000
_cell.angle_alpha   90.00
_cell.angle_beta   90.00
_cell.angle_gamma   90.00
#
_symmetry.space_group_name_H-M   'P 1'
#
loop_
_entity.id
_entity.type
_entity.pdbx_description
1 polymer ?
#
loop_
_entity_poly.entity_id
_entity_poly.type
_entity_poly.pdbx_seq_one_letter_code
_entity_poly.pdbx_strand_id
1 'polypeptide(L)'
;ISIDMMGGDFGPEVTVKGLNHALDQIDNVHANLFGNENEIHKVLKKYPSLEKKLTIFHTENYVPMDAKPADAIRRIGKDSSMWMSIASCANNESDVVLSAGNTGALMALSKLILKTVEGIERPAITALWPNPKGSSVVLDLGANLDVSPNQLMQFGIMGYAYAVCVLKNENPKIAILNIGHEEIKGSNNLQEAHDRLKNIFGDKFIGFVEGDDLSKGTADVIITDGFTGNVALKTAEGIAKLIAFYLTDSLKSSL
;
A
#
# COMPACT_ATOMS: atom_id res chain seq x y z
N ILE A 1 -4.74 -3.91 16.22
CA ILE A 1 -4.48 -4.20 14.81
C ILE A 1 -4.87 -5.63 14.49
N SER A 2 -5.34 -5.93 13.28
CA SER A 2 -5.56 -7.30 12.78
C SER A 2 -4.50 -7.69 11.77
N ILE A 3 -4.03 -8.94 11.83
CA ILE A 3 -2.91 -9.41 10.99
C ILE A 3 -3.27 -10.74 10.34
N ASP A 4 -3.21 -10.77 9.00
CA ASP A 4 -3.23 -12.01 8.22
C ASP A 4 -1.87 -12.71 8.36
N MET A 5 -1.82 -13.75 9.18
CA MET A 5 -0.58 -14.43 9.53
C MET A 5 -0.10 -15.39 8.45
N MET A 6 -0.98 -15.80 7.54
CA MET A 6 -0.69 -16.81 6.52
C MET A 6 -0.32 -16.18 5.17
N GLY A 7 -0.41 -14.85 5.06
CA GLY A 7 -0.02 -14.12 3.86
C GLY A 7 1.50 -14.03 3.67
N GLY A 8 1.93 -13.99 2.39
CA GLY A 8 3.34 -13.85 1.99
C GLY A 8 4.11 -15.16 1.93
N ASP A 9 5.35 -15.08 1.44
CA ASP A 9 6.20 -16.27 1.15
C ASP A 9 6.73 -16.94 2.41
N PHE A 10 6.74 -16.25 3.54
CA PHE A 10 7.36 -16.70 4.79
C PHE A 10 6.38 -16.90 5.95
N GLY A 11 5.10 -16.57 5.76
CA GLY A 11 4.04 -16.76 6.73
C GLY A 11 4.35 -16.21 8.14
N PRO A 12 4.00 -16.97 9.21
CA PRO A 12 4.12 -16.48 10.58
C PRO A 12 5.54 -16.14 11.02
N GLU A 13 6.59 -16.73 10.42
CA GLU A 13 7.95 -16.56 10.90
C GLU A 13 8.45 -15.11 10.77
N VAL A 14 8.21 -14.49 9.63
CA VAL A 14 8.58 -13.08 9.39
C VAL A 14 7.61 -12.14 10.12
N THR A 15 6.32 -12.46 10.10
CA THR A 15 5.27 -11.61 10.69
C THR A 15 5.42 -11.51 12.22
N VAL A 16 5.64 -12.63 12.92
CA VAL A 16 5.87 -12.61 14.39
C VAL A 16 7.14 -11.86 14.74
N LYS A 17 8.23 -12.05 13.99
CA LYS A 17 9.48 -11.32 14.21
C LYS A 17 9.29 -9.82 14.03
N GLY A 18 8.58 -9.39 12.97
CA GLY A 18 8.24 -7.99 12.72
C GLY A 18 7.37 -7.40 13.82
N LEU A 19 6.37 -8.17 14.27
CA LEU A 19 5.48 -7.78 15.37
C LEU A 19 6.24 -7.59 16.68
N ASN A 20 7.17 -8.50 17.02
CA ASN A 20 8.02 -8.33 18.20
C ASN A 20 8.80 -7.02 18.13
N HIS A 21 9.44 -6.76 17.00
CA HIS A 21 10.20 -5.52 16.82
C HIS A 21 9.32 -4.25 16.92
N ALA A 22 8.11 -4.29 16.36
CA ALA A 22 7.19 -3.16 16.41
C ALA A 22 6.65 -2.91 17.83
N LEU A 23 6.25 -3.96 18.54
CA LEU A 23 5.69 -3.84 19.90
C LEU A 23 6.72 -3.53 21.00
N ASP A 24 8.01 -3.62 20.66
CA ASP A 24 9.09 -3.09 21.51
C ASP A 24 9.22 -1.56 21.39
N GLN A 25 8.68 -0.96 20.32
CA GLN A 25 8.80 0.48 20.02
C GLN A 25 7.47 1.24 20.16
N ILE A 26 6.35 0.54 20.13
CA ILE A 26 5.02 1.15 20.14
C ILE A 26 4.23 0.62 21.34
N ASP A 27 3.83 1.53 22.20
CA ASP A 27 2.97 1.22 23.34
C ASP A 27 1.48 1.21 22.94
N ASN A 28 0.65 0.56 23.77
CA ASN A 28 -0.81 0.53 23.63
C ASN A 28 -1.33 -0.09 22.33
N VAL A 29 -0.61 -1.06 21.78
CA VAL A 29 -1.04 -1.85 20.63
C VAL A 29 -1.34 -3.27 21.06
N HIS A 30 -2.53 -3.77 20.67
CA HIS A 30 -2.93 -5.18 20.76
C HIS A 30 -3.07 -5.76 19.35
N ALA A 31 -2.57 -6.98 19.13
CA ALA A 31 -2.60 -7.63 17.82
C ALA A 31 -3.56 -8.83 17.82
N ASN A 32 -4.53 -8.81 16.90
CA ASN A 32 -5.40 -9.94 16.58
C ASN A 32 -4.78 -10.71 15.40
N LEU A 33 -4.33 -11.92 15.65
CA LEU A 33 -3.60 -12.75 14.68
C LEU A 33 -4.55 -13.79 14.08
N PHE A 34 -4.69 -13.80 12.76
CA PHE A 34 -5.59 -14.71 12.05
C PHE A 34 -4.78 -15.72 11.23
N GLY A 35 -4.94 -17.03 11.52
CA GLY A 35 -4.23 -18.10 10.81
C GLY A 35 -4.13 -19.39 11.58
N ASN A 36 -3.28 -20.32 11.10
CA ASN A 36 -3.08 -21.59 11.77
C ASN A 36 -2.39 -21.40 13.14
N GLU A 37 -3.14 -21.67 14.21
CA GLU A 37 -2.65 -21.45 15.58
C GLU A 37 -1.41 -22.27 15.93
N ASN A 38 -1.29 -23.50 15.38
CA ASN A 38 -0.14 -24.36 15.64
C ASN A 38 1.14 -23.77 15.04
N GLU A 39 1.05 -23.25 13.82
CA GLU A 39 2.16 -22.58 13.16
C GLU A 39 2.53 -21.28 13.90
N ILE A 40 1.54 -20.48 14.28
CA ILE A 40 1.75 -19.23 15.01
C ILE A 40 2.40 -19.52 16.38
N HIS A 41 1.87 -20.45 17.17
CA HIS A 41 2.41 -20.82 18.46
C HIS A 41 3.86 -21.37 18.37
N LYS A 42 4.16 -22.14 17.32
CA LYS A 42 5.52 -22.65 17.09
C LYS A 42 6.54 -21.52 17.02
N VAL A 43 6.19 -20.40 16.36
CA VAL A 43 7.07 -19.24 16.24
C VAL A 43 7.07 -18.39 17.51
N LEU A 44 5.89 -18.17 18.11
CA LEU A 44 5.73 -17.38 19.34
C LEU A 44 6.54 -17.90 20.53
N LYS A 45 6.84 -19.20 20.59
CA LYS A 45 7.74 -19.76 21.61
C LYS A 45 9.10 -19.07 21.69
N LYS A 46 9.55 -18.46 20.58
CA LYS A 46 10.79 -17.68 20.53
C LYS A 46 10.63 -16.25 21.10
N TYR A 47 9.38 -15.79 21.32
CA TYR A 47 9.05 -14.42 21.69
C TYR A 47 8.00 -14.36 22.83
N PRO A 48 8.31 -14.86 24.04
CA PRO A 48 7.34 -14.98 25.13
C PRO A 48 6.78 -13.62 25.61
N SER A 49 7.50 -12.53 25.37
CA SER A 49 7.04 -11.17 25.69
C SER A 49 5.76 -10.74 24.94
N LEU A 50 5.45 -11.38 23.81
CA LEU A 50 4.28 -11.05 23.01
C LEU A 50 2.97 -11.61 23.55
N GLU A 51 2.99 -12.69 24.35
CA GLU A 51 1.79 -13.44 24.74
C GLU A 51 0.67 -12.57 25.34
N LYS A 52 1.02 -11.52 26.06
CA LYS A 52 0.05 -10.61 26.69
C LYS A 52 -0.47 -9.51 25.76
N LYS A 53 0.14 -9.34 24.58
CA LYS A 53 -0.14 -8.25 23.64
C LYS A 53 -0.90 -8.73 22.41
N LEU A 54 -1.33 -10.00 22.36
CA LEU A 54 -1.98 -10.58 21.19
C LEU A 54 -3.11 -11.55 21.54
N THR A 55 -3.99 -11.74 20.55
CA THR A 55 -5.03 -12.78 20.57
C THR A 55 -4.97 -13.55 19.24
N ILE A 56 -5.06 -14.88 19.28
CA ILE A 56 -5.02 -15.72 18.09
C ILE A 56 -6.44 -16.18 17.75
N PHE A 57 -6.80 -16.03 16.46
CA PHE A 57 -8.03 -16.52 15.86
C PHE A 57 -7.66 -17.60 14.85
N HIS A 58 -8.00 -18.85 15.19
CA HIS A 58 -7.62 -20.00 14.38
C HIS A 58 -8.37 -20.09 13.06
N THR A 59 -7.64 -20.36 11.99
CA THR A 59 -8.17 -20.86 10.71
C THR A 59 -7.07 -21.60 9.94
N GLU A 60 -7.48 -22.69 9.24
CA GLU A 60 -6.61 -23.42 8.32
C GLU A 60 -6.61 -22.80 6.92
N ASN A 61 -7.61 -21.96 6.62
CA ASN A 61 -7.82 -21.40 5.29
C ASN A 61 -7.06 -20.09 5.11
N TYR A 62 -6.40 -19.95 3.97
CA TYR A 62 -5.67 -18.75 3.58
C TYR A 62 -5.76 -18.49 2.07
N VAL A 63 -5.42 -17.28 1.64
CA VAL A 63 -5.38 -16.91 0.23
C VAL A 63 -3.98 -17.18 -0.32
N PRO A 64 -3.81 -18.11 -1.29
CA PRO A 64 -2.52 -18.35 -1.95
C PRO A 64 -2.00 -17.10 -2.67
N MET A 65 -0.68 -16.98 -2.79
CA MET A 65 -0.04 -15.81 -3.43
C MET A 65 -0.36 -15.69 -4.93
N ASP A 66 -0.63 -16.80 -5.60
CA ASP A 66 -0.99 -16.89 -7.03
C ASP A 66 -2.51 -16.89 -7.28
N ALA A 67 -3.34 -16.78 -6.24
CA ALA A 67 -4.79 -16.78 -6.36
C ALA A 67 -5.29 -15.57 -7.16
N LYS A 68 -6.24 -15.81 -8.07
CA LYS A 68 -6.95 -14.71 -8.72
C LYS A 68 -7.86 -14.01 -7.71
N PRO A 69 -7.98 -12.67 -7.71
CA PRO A 69 -8.86 -11.95 -6.79
C PRO A 69 -10.31 -12.46 -6.76
N ALA A 70 -10.84 -12.88 -7.91
CA ALA A 70 -12.17 -13.45 -8.01
C ALA A 70 -12.31 -14.80 -7.28
N ASP A 71 -11.25 -15.61 -7.23
CA ASP A 71 -11.24 -16.89 -6.52
C ASP A 71 -11.16 -16.66 -5.00
N ALA A 72 -10.42 -15.65 -4.56
CA ALA A 72 -10.39 -15.25 -3.15
C ALA A 72 -11.79 -14.89 -2.63
N ILE A 73 -12.59 -14.22 -3.46
CA ILE A 73 -13.96 -13.83 -3.10
C ILE A 73 -14.92 -15.05 -3.14
N ARG A 74 -14.82 -15.92 -4.16
CA ARG A 74 -15.86 -16.91 -4.47
C ARG A 74 -15.60 -18.30 -3.93
N ARG A 75 -14.33 -18.70 -3.80
CA ARG A 75 -13.92 -20.09 -3.54
C ARG A 75 -13.23 -20.29 -2.19
N ILE A 76 -12.40 -19.33 -1.77
CA ILE A 76 -11.58 -19.48 -0.57
C ILE A 76 -12.41 -19.27 0.70
N GLY A 77 -13.47 -18.45 0.60
CA GLY A 77 -14.46 -18.34 1.66
C GLY A 77 -14.18 -17.24 2.71
N LYS A 78 -15.17 -17.11 3.59
CA LYS A 78 -15.20 -16.06 4.63
C LYS A 78 -14.37 -16.41 5.88
N ASP A 79 -13.80 -17.58 5.89
CA ASP A 79 -13.00 -18.15 6.98
C ASP A 79 -11.50 -18.13 6.68
N SER A 80 -11.08 -17.53 5.56
CA SER A 80 -9.65 -17.35 5.31
C SER A 80 -9.03 -16.30 6.24
N SER A 81 -7.76 -16.47 6.59
CA SER A 81 -7.01 -15.56 7.46
C SER A 81 -7.10 -14.10 6.99
N MET A 82 -6.98 -13.87 5.68
CA MET A 82 -7.12 -12.54 5.06
C MET A 82 -8.56 -11.99 5.21
N TRP A 83 -9.60 -12.80 4.95
CA TRP A 83 -10.98 -12.35 5.13
C TRP A 83 -11.26 -11.99 6.58
N MET A 84 -10.90 -12.87 7.52
CA MET A 84 -11.15 -12.68 8.94
C MET A 84 -10.44 -11.44 9.48
N SER A 85 -9.20 -11.19 9.06
CA SER A 85 -8.46 -9.99 9.46
C SER A 85 -9.11 -8.70 8.97
N ILE A 86 -9.64 -8.67 7.74
CA ILE A 86 -10.37 -7.52 7.20
C ILE A 86 -11.72 -7.37 7.89
N ALA A 87 -12.44 -8.48 8.14
CA ALA A 87 -13.73 -8.46 8.82
C ALA A 87 -13.63 -7.93 10.26
N SER A 88 -12.56 -8.26 10.98
CA SER A 88 -12.26 -7.70 12.31
C SER A 88 -12.19 -6.17 12.29
N CYS A 89 -11.59 -5.60 11.24
CA CYS A 89 -11.58 -4.15 11.06
C CYS A 89 -12.98 -3.59 10.72
N ALA A 90 -13.74 -4.28 9.86
CA ALA A 90 -15.12 -3.88 9.52
C ALA A 90 -16.07 -3.91 10.74
N ASN A 91 -15.81 -4.81 11.69
CA ASN A 91 -16.59 -4.96 12.92
C ASN A 91 -16.14 -4.01 14.05
N ASN A 92 -15.17 -3.13 13.81
CA ASN A 92 -14.54 -2.27 14.82
C ASN A 92 -13.83 -3.04 15.96
N GLU A 93 -13.40 -4.27 15.71
CA GLU A 93 -12.58 -5.07 16.64
C GLU A 93 -11.09 -4.75 16.49
N SER A 94 -10.73 -4.10 15.39
CA SER A 94 -9.38 -3.63 15.05
C SER A 94 -9.44 -2.32 14.26
N ASP A 95 -8.45 -1.45 14.47
CA ASP A 95 -8.37 -0.15 13.80
C ASP A 95 -7.72 -0.24 12.41
N VAL A 96 -6.88 -1.26 12.19
CA VAL A 96 -6.14 -1.44 10.94
C VAL A 96 -5.90 -2.92 10.66
N VAL A 97 -5.84 -3.28 9.39
CA VAL A 97 -5.49 -4.61 8.91
C VAL A 97 -4.13 -4.61 8.23
N LEU A 98 -3.32 -5.63 8.51
CA LEU A 98 -2.03 -5.89 7.86
C LEU A 98 -2.04 -7.27 7.21
N SER A 99 -1.58 -7.34 5.97
CA SER A 99 -1.34 -8.60 5.27
C SER A 99 -0.12 -8.45 4.34
N ALA A 100 0.75 -9.46 4.33
CA ALA A 100 1.82 -9.60 3.35
C ALA A 100 1.41 -10.52 2.19
N GLY A 101 0.13 -10.88 2.11
CA GLY A 101 -0.42 -11.80 1.12
C GLY A 101 -0.64 -11.17 -0.26
N ASN A 102 -1.42 -11.87 -1.08
CA ASN A 102 -1.74 -11.46 -2.44
C ASN A 102 -2.43 -10.08 -2.47
N THR A 103 -1.75 -9.08 -3.03
CA THR A 103 -2.20 -7.68 -3.05
C THR A 103 -3.55 -7.50 -3.78
N GLY A 104 -3.75 -8.20 -4.89
CA GLY A 104 -5.00 -8.13 -5.65
C GLY A 104 -6.19 -8.70 -4.86
N ALA A 105 -5.97 -9.81 -4.13
CA ALA A 105 -6.98 -10.39 -3.26
C ALA A 105 -7.27 -9.48 -2.05
N LEU A 106 -6.23 -8.95 -1.39
CA LEU A 106 -6.36 -8.03 -0.27
C LEU A 106 -7.21 -6.82 -0.66
N MET A 107 -6.93 -6.21 -1.81
CA MET A 107 -7.68 -5.07 -2.30
C MET A 107 -9.14 -5.41 -2.64
N ALA A 108 -9.36 -6.54 -3.33
CA ALA A 108 -10.70 -6.97 -3.71
C ALA A 108 -11.57 -7.32 -2.49
N LEU A 109 -11.01 -8.03 -1.51
CA LEU A 109 -11.68 -8.35 -0.25
C LEU A 109 -11.92 -7.10 0.60
N SER A 110 -10.93 -6.20 0.70
CA SER A 110 -11.10 -4.93 1.43
C SER A 110 -12.21 -4.08 0.83
N LYS A 111 -12.26 -3.93 -0.50
CA LYS A 111 -13.35 -3.22 -1.16
C LYS A 111 -14.72 -3.86 -0.90
N LEU A 112 -14.78 -5.20 -0.87
CA LEU A 112 -16.04 -5.93 -0.63
C LEU A 112 -16.52 -5.78 0.81
N ILE A 113 -15.62 -5.89 1.79
CA ILE A 113 -15.94 -5.98 3.22
C ILE A 113 -16.03 -4.59 3.85
N LEU A 114 -15.01 -3.74 3.65
CA LEU A 114 -14.95 -2.38 4.22
C LEU A 114 -15.74 -1.36 3.40
N LYS A 115 -15.96 -1.65 2.10
CA LYS A 115 -16.51 -0.72 1.12
C LYS A 115 -15.59 0.48 0.87
N THR A 116 -16.06 1.47 0.11
CA THR A 116 -15.37 2.73 -0.12
C THR A 116 -16.09 3.86 0.61
N VAL A 117 -15.36 4.91 0.93
CA VAL A 117 -15.93 6.16 1.44
C VAL A 117 -16.85 6.75 0.37
N GLU A 118 -17.91 7.44 0.77
CA GLU A 118 -18.83 8.11 -0.14
C GLU A 118 -18.08 9.07 -1.07
N GLY A 119 -18.39 8.99 -2.36
CA GLY A 119 -17.72 9.78 -3.40
C GLY A 119 -16.44 9.14 -3.95
N ILE A 120 -15.93 8.04 -3.38
CA ILE A 120 -14.76 7.30 -3.89
C ILE A 120 -15.21 6.00 -4.57
N GLU A 121 -14.92 5.89 -5.87
CA GLU A 121 -15.32 4.72 -6.67
C GLU A 121 -14.43 3.50 -6.43
N ARG A 122 -13.13 3.73 -6.28
CA ARG A 122 -12.13 2.66 -6.14
C ARG A 122 -11.03 3.05 -5.16
N PRO A 123 -10.50 2.09 -4.37
CA PRO A 123 -9.27 2.28 -3.62
C PRO A 123 -8.09 2.37 -4.58
N ALA A 124 -6.99 2.98 -4.12
CA ALA A 124 -5.71 3.03 -4.81
C ALA A 124 -4.60 2.46 -3.93
N ILE A 125 -3.62 1.78 -4.54
CA ILE A 125 -2.41 1.37 -3.83
C ILE A 125 -1.51 2.60 -3.71
N THR A 126 -1.18 2.94 -2.47
CA THR A 126 -0.38 4.13 -2.13
C THR A 126 0.94 3.72 -1.51
N ALA A 127 2.03 4.36 -1.89
CA ALA A 127 3.31 4.24 -1.20
C ALA A 127 3.95 5.61 -0.95
N LEU A 128 4.86 5.64 0.02
CA LEU A 128 5.74 6.77 0.26
C LEU A 128 7.01 6.59 -0.58
N TRP A 129 7.16 7.43 -1.59
CA TRP A 129 8.30 7.41 -2.48
C TRP A 129 9.43 8.27 -1.91
N PRO A 130 10.60 7.69 -1.60
CA PRO A 130 11.69 8.43 -0.99
C PRO A 130 12.30 9.44 -1.96
N ASN A 131 12.64 10.61 -1.45
CA ASN A 131 13.33 11.68 -2.18
C ASN A 131 14.19 12.53 -1.24
N PRO A 132 15.06 13.45 -1.73
CA PRO A 132 15.94 14.26 -0.90
C PRO A 132 15.24 15.20 0.10
N LYS A 133 13.93 15.44 -0.07
CA LYS A 133 13.13 16.29 0.83
C LYS A 133 12.34 15.48 1.88
N GLY A 134 12.45 14.14 1.83
CA GLY A 134 11.70 13.20 2.66
C GLY A 134 11.00 12.14 1.84
N SER A 135 9.70 12.27 1.61
CA SER A 135 8.94 11.35 0.75
C SER A 135 7.72 12.00 0.12
N SER A 136 7.38 11.56 -1.08
CA SER A 136 6.14 11.90 -1.77
C SER A 136 5.13 10.76 -1.66
N VAL A 137 3.85 11.10 -1.54
CA VAL A 137 2.74 10.14 -1.64
C VAL A 137 2.51 9.84 -3.12
N VAL A 138 2.71 8.60 -3.54
CA VAL A 138 2.48 8.18 -4.93
C VAL A 138 1.33 7.17 -4.98
N LEU A 139 0.34 7.42 -5.83
CA LEU A 139 -0.83 6.57 -6.05
C LEU A 139 -1.38 6.75 -7.47
N ASP A 140 -1.86 5.75 -8.20
CA ASP A 140 -2.05 4.34 -7.87
C ASP A 140 -0.83 3.51 -8.32
N LEU A 141 -0.41 2.55 -7.52
CA LEU A 141 0.77 1.72 -7.80
C LEU A 141 0.42 0.28 -8.20
N GLY A 142 -0.77 0.06 -8.76
CA GLY A 142 -1.11 -1.24 -9.35
C GLY A 142 -2.50 -1.79 -9.05
N ALA A 143 -3.38 -1.02 -8.43
CA ALA A 143 -4.75 -1.43 -8.14
C ALA A 143 -5.68 -1.35 -9.35
N ASN A 144 -5.56 -0.28 -10.15
CA ASN A 144 -6.49 0.04 -11.22
C ASN A 144 -5.70 0.29 -12.51
N LEU A 145 -5.67 -0.71 -13.39
CA LEU A 145 -4.85 -0.67 -14.62
C LEU A 145 -5.34 0.41 -15.60
N ASP A 146 -6.64 0.62 -15.66
CA ASP A 146 -7.28 1.63 -16.49
C ASP A 146 -8.20 2.47 -15.62
N VAL A 147 -8.07 3.80 -15.70
CA VAL A 147 -8.75 4.75 -14.84
C VAL A 147 -9.40 5.88 -15.63
N SER A 148 -10.58 6.28 -15.20
CA SER A 148 -11.26 7.45 -15.73
C SER A 148 -10.68 8.76 -15.17
N PRO A 149 -10.90 9.90 -15.83
CA PRO A 149 -10.52 11.21 -15.29
C PRO A 149 -11.09 11.48 -13.90
N ASN A 150 -12.30 10.96 -13.62
CA ASN A 150 -12.94 11.07 -12.32
C ASN A 150 -12.19 10.28 -11.23
N GLN A 151 -11.72 9.08 -11.57
CA GLN A 151 -10.93 8.27 -10.65
C GLN A 151 -9.56 8.89 -10.36
N LEU A 152 -8.87 9.43 -11.38
CA LEU A 152 -7.63 10.20 -11.18
C LEU A 152 -7.84 11.40 -10.25
N MET A 153 -8.93 12.13 -10.44
CA MET A 153 -9.31 13.23 -9.55
C MET A 153 -9.53 12.74 -8.11
N GLN A 154 -10.24 11.62 -7.92
CA GLN A 154 -10.45 11.01 -6.61
C GLN A 154 -9.14 10.55 -5.96
N PHE A 155 -8.18 10.02 -6.74
CA PHE A 155 -6.84 9.69 -6.25
C PHE A 155 -6.13 10.95 -5.74
N GLY A 156 -6.29 12.08 -6.44
CA GLY A 156 -5.78 13.37 -5.97
C GLY A 156 -6.31 13.77 -4.60
N ILE A 157 -7.62 13.63 -4.40
CA ILE A 157 -8.28 13.92 -3.12
C ILE A 157 -7.76 12.98 -2.02
N MET A 158 -7.65 11.67 -2.30
CA MET A 158 -7.13 10.69 -1.34
C MET A 158 -5.66 10.96 -0.99
N GLY A 159 -4.81 11.22 -1.99
CA GLY A 159 -3.40 11.54 -1.78
C GLY A 159 -3.20 12.82 -0.98
N TYR A 160 -3.98 13.86 -1.27
CA TYR A 160 -3.99 15.11 -0.52
C TYR A 160 -4.37 14.87 0.96
N ALA A 161 -5.46 14.15 1.20
CA ALA A 161 -5.89 13.81 2.55
C ALA A 161 -4.83 13.00 3.31
N TYR A 162 -4.18 12.05 2.63
CA TYR A 162 -3.07 11.28 3.21
C TYR A 162 -1.90 12.18 3.60
N ALA A 163 -1.46 13.06 2.71
CA ALA A 163 -0.35 13.98 2.99
C ALA A 163 -0.65 14.90 4.18
N VAL A 164 -1.88 15.43 4.26
CA VAL A 164 -2.29 16.29 5.39
C VAL A 164 -2.42 15.50 6.70
N CYS A 165 -3.14 14.38 6.68
CA CYS A 165 -3.49 13.67 7.91
C CYS A 165 -2.34 12.82 8.46
N VAL A 166 -1.58 12.15 7.57
CA VAL A 166 -0.54 11.19 7.95
C VAL A 166 0.83 11.85 7.98
N LEU A 167 1.21 12.57 6.91
CA LEU A 167 2.52 13.21 6.83
C LEU A 167 2.56 14.60 7.50
N LYS A 168 1.41 15.11 7.97
CA LYS A 168 1.28 16.43 8.60
C LYS A 168 1.75 17.58 7.71
N ASN A 169 1.67 17.42 6.39
CA ASN A 169 1.96 18.49 5.44
C ASN A 169 0.69 19.34 5.25
N GLU A 170 0.70 20.55 5.74
CA GLU A 170 -0.47 21.45 5.70
C GLU A 170 -0.78 22.00 4.29
N ASN A 171 0.21 22.03 3.40
CA ASN A 171 0.09 22.60 2.05
C ASN A 171 0.73 21.72 0.97
N PRO A 172 0.28 20.45 0.81
CA PRO A 172 0.90 19.54 -0.16
C PRO A 172 0.66 20.01 -1.59
N LYS A 173 1.71 19.94 -2.40
CA LYS A 173 1.67 20.13 -3.85
C LYS A 173 1.29 18.82 -4.53
N ILE A 174 0.36 18.90 -5.47
CA ILE A 174 -0.20 17.75 -6.16
C ILE A 174 0.17 17.82 -7.64
N ALA A 175 0.54 16.69 -8.22
CA ALA A 175 0.84 16.56 -9.65
C ALA A 175 0.30 15.26 -10.22
N ILE A 176 0.15 15.20 -11.54
CA ILE A 176 -0.12 13.97 -12.29
C ILE A 176 1.17 13.52 -12.97
N LEU A 177 1.50 12.24 -12.86
CA LEU A 177 2.60 11.64 -13.61
C LEU A 177 2.24 11.56 -15.10
N ASN A 178 3.10 12.08 -15.94
CA ASN A 178 2.91 12.16 -17.38
C ASN A 178 4.23 11.95 -18.13
N ILE A 179 4.20 11.97 -19.45
CA ILE A 179 5.35 11.83 -20.35
C ILE A 179 6.03 13.18 -20.69
N GLY A 180 5.59 14.25 -20.10
CA GLY A 180 6.10 15.62 -20.27
C GLY A 180 5.32 16.60 -19.43
N HIS A 181 5.92 17.76 -19.13
CA HIS A 181 5.32 18.81 -18.30
C HIS A 181 4.25 19.64 -19.02
N GLU A 182 4.22 19.60 -20.36
CA GLU A 182 3.34 20.43 -21.17
C GLU A 182 1.87 19.94 -21.06
N GLU A 183 0.94 20.86 -20.90
CA GLU A 183 -0.49 20.59 -20.73
C GLU A 183 -1.12 19.82 -21.91
N ILE A 184 -0.51 19.91 -23.11
CA ILE A 184 -1.00 19.22 -24.31
C ILE A 184 -0.55 17.76 -24.41
N LYS A 185 0.39 17.32 -23.55
CA LYS A 185 0.91 15.95 -23.57
C LYS A 185 0.04 15.00 -22.73
N GLY A 186 0.17 13.72 -23.05
CA GLY A 186 -0.57 12.65 -22.40
C GLY A 186 -1.90 12.35 -23.09
N SER A 187 -2.64 11.41 -22.51
CA SER A 187 -3.95 11.00 -23.00
C SER A 187 -5.04 12.03 -22.68
N ASN A 188 -6.15 11.97 -23.41
CA ASN A 188 -7.31 12.82 -23.13
C ASN A 188 -7.79 12.65 -21.67
N ASN A 189 -7.69 11.44 -21.10
CA ASN A 189 -8.07 11.20 -19.71
C ASN A 189 -7.19 11.99 -18.72
N LEU A 190 -5.89 12.10 -19.00
CA LEU A 190 -4.96 12.88 -18.17
C LEU A 190 -5.24 14.37 -18.28
N GLN A 191 -5.54 14.87 -19.47
CA GLN A 191 -5.89 16.28 -19.71
C GLN A 191 -7.20 16.66 -18.99
N GLU A 192 -8.22 15.82 -19.09
CA GLU A 192 -9.48 16.05 -18.36
C GLU A 192 -9.29 15.96 -16.83
N ALA A 193 -8.47 15.03 -16.35
CA ALA A 193 -8.12 14.93 -14.92
C ALA A 193 -7.35 16.17 -14.45
N HIS A 194 -6.44 16.70 -15.27
CA HIS A 194 -5.70 17.94 -15.01
C HIS A 194 -6.68 19.10 -14.75
N ASP A 195 -7.65 19.32 -15.64
CA ASP A 195 -8.60 20.42 -15.50
C ASP A 195 -9.45 20.28 -14.24
N ARG A 196 -9.90 19.06 -13.94
CA ARG A 196 -10.66 18.77 -12.71
C ARG A 196 -9.86 19.05 -11.45
N LEU A 197 -8.59 18.62 -11.39
CA LEU A 197 -7.70 18.84 -10.26
C LEU A 197 -7.32 20.30 -10.10
N LYS A 198 -7.09 21.01 -11.20
CA LYS A 198 -6.84 22.46 -11.19
C LYS A 198 -8.02 23.22 -10.60
N ASN A 199 -9.25 22.84 -10.95
CA ASN A 199 -10.46 23.46 -10.40
C ASN A 199 -10.65 23.20 -8.90
N ILE A 200 -10.26 22.01 -8.39
CA ILE A 200 -10.39 21.64 -6.97
C ILE A 200 -9.30 22.24 -6.12
N PHE A 201 -8.05 22.15 -6.56
CA PHE A 201 -6.87 22.44 -5.72
C PHE A 201 -6.22 23.80 -6.02
N GLY A 202 -6.60 24.46 -7.13
CA GLY A 202 -6.04 25.76 -7.51
C GLY A 202 -4.51 25.74 -7.59
N ASP A 203 -3.85 26.63 -6.85
CA ASP A 203 -2.38 26.76 -6.84
C ASP A 203 -1.62 25.60 -6.16
N LYS A 204 -2.33 24.71 -5.47
CA LYS A 204 -1.74 23.49 -4.91
C LYS A 204 -1.52 22.42 -5.97
N PHE A 205 -2.28 22.45 -7.05
CA PHE A 205 -2.06 21.57 -8.21
C PHE A 205 -1.04 22.20 -9.15
N ILE A 206 0.12 21.54 -9.29
CA ILE A 206 1.25 22.06 -10.08
C ILE A 206 1.31 21.52 -11.51
N GLY A 207 0.28 20.77 -11.94
CA GLY A 207 0.21 20.22 -13.29
C GLY A 207 0.84 18.85 -13.43
N PHE A 208 1.57 18.65 -14.52
CA PHE A 208 2.22 17.38 -14.84
C PHE A 208 3.66 17.32 -14.33
N VAL A 209 4.09 16.11 -13.97
CA VAL A 209 5.49 15.77 -13.65
C VAL A 209 5.92 14.54 -14.42
N GLU A 210 7.22 14.38 -14.65
CA GLU A 210 7.80 13.25 -15.35
C GLU A 210 8.33 12.17 -14.38
N GLY A 211 8.73 11.01 -14.91
CA GLY A 211 9.18 9.89 -14.10
C GLY A 211 10.39 10.16 -13.21
N ASP A 212 11.29 11.06 -13.64
CA ASP A 212 12.45 11.45 -12.83
C ASP A 212 12.10 12.42 -11.69
N ASP A 213 10.98 13.12 -11.76
CA ASP A 213 10.47 13.98 -10.71
C ASP A 213 10.00 13.20 -9.47
N LEU A 214 9.64 11.92 -9.64
CA LEU A 214 9.32 11.02 -8.52
C LEU A 214 10.43 11.02 -7.46
N SER A 215 11.68 11.00 -7.91
CA SER A 215 12.85 10.96 -7.02
C SER A 215 13.43 12.33 -6.67
N LYS A 216 12.94 13.43 -7.27
CA LYS A 216 13.37 14.81 -6.95
C LYS A 216 12.57 15.45 -5.83
N GLY A 217 11.38 14.93 -5.51
CA GLY A 217 10.45 15.57 -4.59
C GLY A 217 9.91 16.90 -5.14
N THR A 218 9.55 16.91 -6.43
CA THR A 218 8.95 18.07 -7.12
C THR A 218 7.53 18.33 -6.61
N ALA A 219 6.79 17.25 -6.32
CA ALA A 219 5.46 17.29 -5.73
C ALA A 219 5.39 16.41 -4.46
N ASP A 220 4.50 16.77 -3.54
CA ASP A 220 4.25 15.99 -2.31
C ASP A 220 3.28 14.82 -2.56
N VAL A 221 2.40 14.97 -3.55
CA VAL A 221 1.43 13.96 -3.99
C VAL A 221 1.54 13.81 -5.49
N ILE A 222 1.80 12.59 -5.97
CA ILE A 222 1.89 12.27 -7.40
C ILE A 222 0.87 11.20 -7.73
N ILE A 223 0.00 11.50 -8.70
CA ILE A 223 -1.12 10.67 -9.11
C ILE A 223 -0.80 10.01 -10.44
N THR A 224 -1.16 8.74 -10.58
CA THR A 224 -1.02 7.98 -11.83
C THR A 224 -2.10 6.89 -11.93
N ASP A 225 -2.25 6.28 -13.10
CA ASP A 225 -2.95 5.00 -13.23
C ASP A 225 -2.09 3.86 -12.67
N GLY A 226 -2.75 2.74 -12.30
CA GLY A 226 -2.05 1.63 -11.67
C GLY A 226 -1.08 0.89 -12.59
N PHE A 227 -1.27 0.93 -13.92
CA PHE A 227 -0.32 0.34 -14.85
C PHE A 227 0.99 1.12 -14.85
N THR A 228 0.91 2.42 -15.09
CA THR A 228 2.07 3.33 -15.10
C THR A 228 2.78 3.34 -13.74
N GLY A 229 2.01 3.45 -12.66
CA GLY A 229 2.54 3.44 -11.30
C GLY A 229 3.25 2.15 -10.92
N ASN A 230 2.70 0.98 -11.29
CA ASN A 230 3.34 -0.30 -11.04
C ASN A 230 4.64 -0.49 -11.85
N VAL A 231 4.65 -0.05 -13.12
CA VAL A 231 5.86 -0.07 -13.94
C VAL A 231 6.95 0.81 -13.32
N ALA A 232 6.61 2.04 -12.92
CA ALA A 232 7.54 2.94 -12.24
C ALA A 232 8.10 2.33 -10.95
N LEU A 233 7.22 1.77 -10.10
CA LEU A 233 7.61 1.11 -8.85
C LEU A 233 8.57 -0.06 -9.08
N LYS A 234 8.22 -0.99 -9.98
CA LYS A 234 9.05 -2.17 -10.27
C LYS A 234 10.39 -1.79 -10.91
N THR A 235 10.42 -0.74 -11.70
CA THR A 235 11.68 -0.20 -12.26
C THR A 235 12.56 0.36 -11.16
N ALA A 236 12.01 1.17 -10.24
CA ALA A 236 12.76 1.72 -9.12
C ALA A 236 13.28 0.63 -8.17
N GLU A 237 12.44 -0.38 -7.83
CA GLU A 237 12.88 -1.54 -7.06
C GLU A 237 14.03 -2.30 -7.74
N GLY A 238 13.95 -2.49 -9.05
CA GLY A 238 15.00 -3.14 -9.83
C GLY A 238 16.32 -2.37 -9.81
N ILE A 239 16.26 -1.06 -10.01
CA ILE A 239 17.45 -0.18 -9.96
C ILE A 239 18.06 -0.17 -8.55
N ALA A 240 17.23 -0.09 -7.48
CA ALA A 240 17.72 -0.13 -6.11
C ALA A 240 18.46 -1.44 -5.80
N LYS A 241 17.92 -2.59 -6.25
CA LYS A 241 18.59 -3.90 -6.12
C LYS A 241 19.93 -3.95 -6.88
N LEU A 242 19.98 -3.39 -8.08
CA LEU A 242 21.19 -3.34 -8.89
C LEU A 242 22.27 -2.48 -8.24
N ILE A 243 21.92 -1.30 -7.72
CA ILE A 243 22.85 -0.43 -6.98
C ILE A 243 23.38 -1.15 -5.73
N ALA A 244 22.48 -1.77 -4.94
CA ALA A 244 22.88 -2.53 -3.75
C ALA A 244 23.83 -3.68 -4.09
N PHE A 245 23.61 -4.38 -5.20
CA PHE A 245 24.52 -5.42 -5.69
C PHE A 245 25.91 -4.86 -5.98
N TYR A 246 26.02 -3.80 -6.77
CA TYR A 246 27.32 -3.21 -7.12
C TYR A 246 28.05 -2.62 -5.91
N LEU A 247 27.34 -1.97 -4.99
CA LEU A 247 27.92 -1.46 -3.75
C LEU A 247 28.50 -2.60 -2.90
N THR A 248 27.74 -3.69 -2.76
CA THR A 248 28.17 -4.86 -2.00
C THR A 248 29.40 -5.53 -2.62
N ASP A 249 29.41 -5.67 -3.94
CA ASP A 249 30.52 -6.26 -4.69
C ASP A 249 31.81 -5.41 -4.58
N SER A 250 31.67 -4.09 -4.75
CA SER A 250 32.80 -3.15 -4.61
C SER A 250 33.37 -3.14 -3.19
N LEU A 251 32.53 -3.20 -2.15
CA LEU A 251 32.99 -3.26 -0.77
C LEU A 251 33.70 -4.58 -0.45
N LYS A 252 33.21 -5.70 -0.98
CA LYS A 252 33.86 -7.02 -0.78
C LYS A 252 35.16 -7.14 -1.54
N SER A 253 35.31 -6.50 -2.70
CA SER A 253 36.54 -6.53 -3.49
C SER A 253 37.65 -5.61 -2.97
N SER A 254 37.30 -4.66 -2.08
CA SER A 254 38.26 -3.71 -1.48
C SER A 254 38.71 -4.08 -0.07
N LEU A 255 38.25 -5.23 0.44
CA LEU A 255 38.70 -5.87 1.70
C LEU A 255 39.58 -7.08 1.40
#